data_3b5d57f0932567bbd9c9d11618dc8629
#
_entry.id   3b5d57f0932567bbd9c9d11618dc8629
#
_cell.length_a   1.000
_cell.length_b   1.000
_cell.length_c   1.000
_cell.angle_alpha   90.00
_cell.angle_beta   90.00
_cell.angle_gamma   90.00
#
_symmetry.space_group_name_H-M   'P 1'
#
loop_
_entity.id
_entity.type
_entity.pdbx_description
1 polymer ?
#
loop_
_entity_poly.entity_id
_entity_poly.type
_entity_poly.pdbx_seq_one_letter_code
_entity_poly.pdbx_strand_id
1 'polypeptide(L)'
;MKIIVPMAGRGSRLRPHSLTVPKPLIPVAGKPIVHRLVEDIASLLNEPIDEIAFILGDPAWFGDEVVNSLNQLATDLGAKASIYRQLNPLGTGHAIMCAEQSLSGPAVIAYADTLISATFNLDKEADSVIWTKKVKNPEAYGVVSLNEKHEIIELVEKPTEFVSDQAVIGIYYFKEVAVLKSELQYVIDHNIINGGEYQINDGIKRMMASGKVFKTGTVDEWMDCGNKEVTIATNKKMLGFLKEGNQELISKNTKHENSKIIEPCFIGEGVTLINSIVGPFASIGANTTIEDSTIKNSIIQTHTTIKNADLDNAMIGNHAIFNGKFTNVSLGDYSTLK
;
A
#
# COMPACT_ATOMS: atom_id res chain seq x y z
N MET A 1 10.52 13.80 -12.49
CA MET A 1 9.32 12.91 -12.37
C MET A 1 8.55 13.24 -11.11
N LYS A 2 7.21 13.11 -11.11
CA LYS A 2 6.39 13.26 -9.88
C LYS A 2 5.77 11.92 -9.49
N ILE A 3 5.52 11.74 -8.18
CA ILE A 3 4.71 10.62 -7.67
C ILE A 3 3.48 11.21 -6.98
N ILE A 4 2.29 10.74 -7.33
CA ILE A 4 1.01 11.19 -6.77
C ILE A 4 0.39 10.02 -6.04
N VAL A 5 0.14 10.20 -4.74
CA VAL A 5 -0.28 9.10 -3.84
C VAL A 5 -1.65 9.42 -3.22
N PRO A 6 -2.74 8.97 -3.86
CA PRO A 6 -4.06 9.02 -3.23
C PRO A 6 -4.11 8.05 -2.05
N MET A 7 -4.27 8.57 -0.83
CA MET A 7 -4.27 7.78 0.40
C MET A 7 -5.28 8.26 1.44
N ALA A 8 -6.33 8.96 1.00
CA ALA A 8 -7.36 9.51 1.88
C ALA A 8 -8.26 8.45 2.53
N GLY A 9 -8.32 7.25 1.96
CA GLY A 9 -9.17 6.15 2.44
C GLY A 9 -8.67 5.55 3.76
N ARG A 10 -9.61 5.27 4.67
CA ARG A 10 -9.30 4.67 5.98
C ARG A 10 -9.07 3.16 5.95
N GLY A 11 -9.56 2.46 4.91
CA GLY A 11 -9.41 1.01 4.80
C GLY A 11 -10.35 0.22 5.70
N SER A 12 -11.66 0.38 5.54
CA SER A 12 -12.68 -0.23 6.41
C SER A 12 -12.61 -1.76 6.50
N ARG A 13 -12.15 -2.44 5.45
CA ARG A 13 -11.98 -3.91 5.41
C ARG A 13 -10.84 -4.41 6.30
N LEU A 14 -9.96 -3.53 6.77
CA LEU A 14 -8.84 -3.86 7.65
C LEU A 14 -9.14 -3.53 9.13
N ARG A 15 -10.40 -3.22 9.45
CA ARG A 15 -10.82 -3.07 10.86
C ARG A 15 -10.65 -4.41 11.60
N PRO A 16 -10.25 -4.37 12.91
CA PRO A 16 -10.16 -3.19 13.78
C PRO A 16 -8.87 -2.36 13.62
N HIS A 17 -7.85 -2.82 12.90
CA HIS A 17 -6.52 -2.19 12.81
C HIS A 17 -6.54 -0.80 12.17
N SER A 18 -7.47 -0.56 11.24
CA SER A 18 -7.66 0.75 10.59
C SER A 18 -8.64 1.68 11.32
N LEU A 19 -8.98 1.39 12.58
CA LEU A 19 -9.80 2.30 13.39
C LEU A 19 -9.01 3.52 13.88
N THR A 20 -7.78 3.30 14.30
CA THR A 20 -6.89 4.32 14.88
C THR A 20 -5.82 4.76 13.89
N VAL A 21 -5.34 3.84 13.04
CA VAL A 21 -4.28 4.09 12.07
C VAL A 21 -4.83 3.88 10.66
N PRO A 22 -4.84 4.88 9.76
CA PRO A 22 -5.25 4.70 8.38
C PRO A 22 -4.45 3.58 7.68
N LYS A 23 -5.11 2.80 6.83
CA LYS A 23 -4.53 1.63 6.14
C LYS A 23 -3.13 1.89 5.54
N PRO A 24 -2.86 3.00 4.82
CA PRO A 24 -1.55 3.24 4.22
C PRO A 24 -0.39 3.33 5.23
N LEU A 25 -0.71 3.58 6.50
CA LEU A 25 0.26 3.73 7.58
C LEU A 25 0.47 2.45 8.38
N ILE A 26 -0.31 1.40 8.11
CA ILE A 26 -0.14 0.10 8.77
C ILE A 26 1.20 -0.50 8.32
N PRO A 27 2.04 -0.98 9.26
CA PRO A 27 3.34 -1.51 8.91
C PRO A 27 3.24 -2.93 8.33
N VAL A 28 4.01 -3.16 7.28
CA VAL A 28 4.31 -4.46 6.68
C VAL A 28 5.82 -4.66 6.74
N ALA A 29 6.29 -5.76 7.33
CA ALA A 29 7.70 -6.01 7.57
C ALA A 29 8.42 -4.81 8.24
N GLY A 30 7.74 -4.17 9.21
CA GLY A 30 8.29 -3.08 10.03
C GLY A 30 8.20 -1.67 9.43
N LYS A 31 7.70 -1.48 8.21
CA LYS A 31 7.62 -0.16 7.57
C LYS A 31 6.20 0.09 7.04
N PRO A 32 5.65 1.32 7.15
CA PRO A 32 4.33 1.67 6.61
C PRO A 32 4.19 1.30 5.12
N ILE A 33 3.00 0.84 4.72
CA ILE A 33 2.70 0.45 3.33
C ILE A 33 3.08 1.59 2.36
N VAL A 34 2.67 2.83 2.65
CA VAL A 34 2.94 3.98 1.79
C VAL A 34 4.44 4.27 1.63
N HIS A 35 5.25 4.08 2.70
CA HIS A 35 6.70 4.28 2.62
C HIS A 35 7.33 3.26 1.68
N ARG A 36 6.97 1.97 1.82
CA ARG A 36 7.46 0.92 0.92
C ARG A 36 7.08 1.20 -0.52
N LEU A 37 5.80 1.48 -0.76
CA LEU A 37 5.30 1.75 -2.11
C LEU A 37 6.06 2.89 -2.80
N VAL A 38 6.25 4.01 -2.10
CA VAL A 38 6.93 5.18 -2.68
C VAL A 38 8.41 4.90 -2.92
N GLU A 39 9.09 4.24 -1.99
CA GLU A 39 10.49 3.83 -2.15
C GLU A 39 10.67 2.85 -3.31
N ASP A 40 9.79 1.84 -3.41
CA ASP A 40 9.82 0.86 -4.49
C ASP A 40 9.60 1.54 -5.85
N ILE A 41 8.61 2.43 -5.98
CA ILE A 41 8.37 3.18 -7.21
C ILE A 41 9.56 4.08 -7.56
N ALA A 42 10.10 4.83 -6.59
CA ALA A 42 11.24 5.71 -6.83
C ALA A 42 12.47 4.91 -7.32
N SER A 43 12.71 3.73 -6.71
CA SER A 43 13.78 2.82 -7.13
C SER A 43 13.57 2.29 -8.55
N LEU A 44 12.33 1.90 -8.89
CA LEU A 44 11.99 1.33 -10.20
C LEU A 44 12.07 2.36 -11.34
N LEU A 45 11.71 3.62 -11.06
CA LEU A 45 11.78 4.69 -12.06
C LEU A 45 13.22 5.03 -12.44
N ASN A 46 14.16 4.82 -11.53
CA ASN A 46 15.59 5.08 -11.72
C ASN A 46 15.90 6.45 -12.33
N GLU A 47 15.16 7.47 -11.85
CA GLU A 47 15.34 8.88 -12.23
C GLU A 47 14.98 9.81 -11.05
N PRO A 48 15.45 11.06 -11.05
CA PRO A 48 15.12 12.00 -9.97
C PRO A 48 13.62 12.22 -9.82
N ILE A 49 13.15 12.17 -8.59
CA ILE A 49 11.79 12.51 -8.23
C ILE A 49 11.78 13.97 -7.74
N ASP A 50 11.05 14.83 -8.44
CA ASP A 50 11.00 16.25 -8.12
C ASP A 50 10.00 16.53 -7.00
N GLU A 51 8.87 15.79 -7.01
CA GLU A 51 7.76 16.02 -6.11
C GLU A 51 7.03 14.72 -5.79
N ILE A 52 6.65 14.54 -4.52
CA ILE A 52 5.73 13.52 -4.07
C ILE A 52 4.49 14.21 -3.50
N ALA A 53 3.35 14.08 -4.18
CA ALA A 53 2.07 14.66 -3.80
C ALA A 53 1.23 13.64 -3.05
N PHE A 54 1.06 13.80 -1.75
CA PHE A 54 0.23 12.94 -0.90
C PHE A 54 -1.16 13.54 -0.74
N ILE A 55 -2.20 12.78 -1.08
CA ILE A 55 -3.59 13.19 -0.91
C ILE A 55 -4.16 12.46 0.30
N LEU A 56 -4.23 13.15 1.41
CA LEU A 56 -4.65 12.65 2.71
C LEU A 56 -6.15 12.85 2.93
N GLY A 57 -6.72 12.11 3.86
CA GLY A 57 -8.07 12.33 4.37
C GLY A 57 -8.13 13.37 5.50
N ASP A 58 -9.13 13.21 6.37
CA ASP A 58 -9.40 14.08 7.52
C ASP A 58 -8.17 14.19 8.45
N PRO A 59 -7.78 15.43 8.86
CA PRO A 59 -6.69 15.67 9.80
C PRO A 59 -6.80 14.93 11.13
N ALA A 60 -8.01 14.59 11.58
CA ALA A 60 -8.23 13.78 12.78
C ALA A 60 -7.55 12.39 12.72
N TRP A 61 -7.33 11.87 11.49
CA TRP A 61 -6.68 10.57 11.24
C TRP A 61 -5.31 10.72 10.60
N PHE A 62 -5.12 11.78 9.82
CA PHE A 62 -3.87 12.11 9.13
C PHE A 62 -3.31 13.42 9.71
N GLY A 63 -3.00 13.39 11.02
CA GLY A 63 -2.48 14.53 11.75
C GLY A 63 -1.03 14.86 11.45
N ASP A 64 -0.45 15.75 12.25
CA ASP A 64 0.89 16.31 12.03
C ASP A 64 2.00 15.25 12.03
N GLU A 65 1.89 14.20 12.86
CA GLU A 65 2.86 13.09 12.88
C GLU A 65 2.93 12.39 11.53
N VAL A 66 1.76 12.15 10.90
CA VAL A 66 1.69 11.56 9.56
C VAL A 66 2.31 12.48 8.52
N VAL A 67 1.95 13.76 8.56
CA VAL A 67 2.49 14.78 7.64
C VAL A 67 4.01 14.86 7.78
N ASN A 68 4.54 14.88 9.00
CA ASN A 68 5.98 14.91 9.26
C ASN A 68 6.69 13.65 8.73
N SER A 69 6.10 12.48 8.93
CA SER A 69 6.63 11.21 8.42
C SER A 69 6.69 11.19 6.88
N LEU A 70 5.66 11.70 6.20
CA LEU A 70 5.62 11.79 4.73
C LEU A 70 6.58 12.86 4.18
N ASN A 71 6.74 13.97 4.87
CA ASN A 71 7.74 14.99 4.52
C ASN A 71 9.15 14.41 4.63
N GLN A 72 9.44 13.64 5.69
CA GLN A 72 10.73 12.97 5.86
C GLN A 72 10.99 11.96 4.74
N LEU A 73 10.00 11.12 4.42
CA LEU A 73 10.09 10.16 3.30
C LEU A 73 10.45 10.85 1.98
N ALA A 74 9.79 11.96 1.65
CA ALA A 74 10.10 12.71 0.44
C ALA A 74 11.52 13.30 0.48
N THR A 75 11.92 13.86 1.63
CA THR A 75 13.27 14.42 1.83
C THR A 75 14.35 13.34 1.66
N ASP A 76 14.15 12.15 2.21
CA ASP A 76 15.08 11.02 2.11
C ASP A 76 15.25 10.55 0.65
N LEU A 77 14.23 10.75 -0.18
CA LEU A 77 14.26 10.47 -1.63
C LEU A 77 14.73 11.68 -2.48
N GLY A 78 15.11 12.78 -1.84
CA GLY A 78 15.56 14.00 -2.53
C GLY A 78 14.43 14.78 -3.22
N ALA A 79 13.17 14.53 -2.86
CA ALA A 79 11.98 15.11 -3.46
C ALA A 79 11.33 16.16 -2.54
N LYS A 80 10.51 17.03 -3.14
CA LYS A 80 9.61 17.90 -2.40
C LYS A 80 8.33 17.15 -2.03
N ALA A 81 7.90 17.20 -0.77
CA ALA A 81 6.56 16.78 -0.38
C ALA A 81 5.53 17.88 -0.65
N SER A 82 4.37 17.49 -1.19
CA SER A 82 3.18 18.34 -1.29
C SER A 82 2.00 17.62 -0.67
N ILE A 83 1.34 18.26 0.30
CA ILE A 83 0.26 17.66 1.08
C ILE A 83 -1.07 18.27 0.65
N TYR A 84 -1.98 17.42 0.20
CA TYR A 84 -3.35 17.75 -0.20
C TYR A 84 -4.37 17.02 0.66
N ARG A 85 -5.64 17.45 0.63
CA ARG A 85 -6.70 16.87 1.45
C ARG A 85 -7.94 16.55 0.62
N GLN A 86 -8.39 15.30 0.68
CA GLN A 86 -9.72 14.90 0.24
C GLN A 86 -10.61 14.75 1.48
N LEU A 87 -11.35 15.78 1.84
CA LEU A 87 -12.25 15.75 3.00
C LEU A 87 -13.57 15.04 2.70
N ASN A 88 -14.06 15.15 1.47
CA ASN A 88 -15.25 14.46 0.98
C ASN A 88 -14.82 13.28 0.10
N PRO A 89 -15.14 12.03 0.46
CA PRO A 89 -14.72 10.85 -0.30
C PRO A 89 -15.62 10.63 -1.52
N LEU A 90 -15.47 11.48 -2.55
CA LEU A 90 -16.28 11.45 -3.77
C LEU A 90 -15.69 10.56 -4.88
N GLY A 91 -14.68 9.75 -4.56
CA GLY A 91 -14.09 8.78 -5.48
C GLY A 91 -12.63 9.05 -5.82
N THR A 92 -12.05 8.14 -6.60
CA THR A 92 -10.62 8.11 -6.93
C THR A 92 -10.20 9.25 -7.86
N GLY A 93 -11.03 9.61 -8.83
CA GLY A 93 -10.81 10.76 -9.72
C GLY A 93 -10.86 12.08 -8.96
N HIS A 94 -11.84 12.23 -8.06
CA HIS A 94 -11.91 13.41 -7.18
C HIS A 94 -10.69 13.50 -6.25
N ALA A 95 -10.20 12.37 -5.72
CA ALA A 95 -8.99 12.37 -4.90
C ALA A 95 -7.80 13.00 -5.67
N ILE A 96 -7.56 12.54 -6.90
CA ILE A 96 -6.49 13.06 -7.75
C ILE A 96 -6.67 14.56 -8.00
N MET A 97 -7.89 15.02 -8.27
CA MET A 97 -8.19 16.44 -8.49
C MET A 97 -7.96 17.32 -7.26
N CYS A 98 -7.98 16.77 -6.04
CA CYS A 98 -7.56 17.51 -4.85
C CYS A 98 -6.09 17.96 -4.92
N ALA A 99 -5.26 17.29 -5.74
CA ALA A 99 -3.86 17.63 -5.97
C ALA A 99 -3.63 18.37 -7.30
N GLU A 100 -4.61 19.15 -7.79
CA GLU A 100 -4.59 19.77 -9.11
C GLU A 100 -3.34 20.59 -9.42
N GLN A 101 -2.72 21.22 -8.40
CA GLN A 101 -1.51 22.01 -8.53
C GLN A 101 -0.27 21.16 -8.88
N SER A 102 -0.27 19.88 -8.52
CA SER A 102 0.80 18.93 -8.85
C SER A 102 0.56 18.19 -10.17
N LEU A 103 -0.63 18.33 -10.79
CA LEU A 103 -0.99 17.63 -12.04
C LEU A 103 -0.44 18.32 -13.28
N SER A 104 0.88 18.25 -13.49
CA SER A 104 1.57 18.74 -14.67
C SER A 104 2.86 17.97 -14.92
N GLY A 105 3.22 17.75 -16.18
CA GLY A 105 4.39 16.99 -16.61
C GLY A 105 4.25 15.47 -16.38
N PRO A 106 5.37 14.72 -16.44
CA PRO A 106 5.35 13.28 -16.25
C PRO A 106 5.12 12.92 -14.78
N ALA A 107 4.18 12.00 -14.56
CA ALA A 107 3.81 11.57 -13.20
C ALA A 107 3.43 10.09 -13.13
N VAL A 108 3.74 9.48 -11.98
CA VAL A 108 3.18 8.18 -11.59
C VAL A 108 2.12 8.42 -10.50
N ILE A 109 0.93 7.89 -10.72
CA ILE A 109 -0.13 7.84 -9.71
C ILE A 109 -0.14 6.43 -9.13
N ALA A 110 -0.07 6.30 -7.79
CA ALA A 110 -0.06 5.01 -7.13
C ALA A 110 -0.95 5.02 -5.88
N TYR A 111 -1.89 4.07 -5.80
CA TYR A 111 -2.75 3.91 -4.64
C TYR A 111 -2.03 3.20 -3.50
N ALA A 112 -2.07 3.80 -2.31
CA ALA A 112 -1.30 3.38 -1.13
C ALA A 112 -1.88 2.16 -0.40
N ASP A 113 -2.41 1.19 -1.12
CA ASP A 113 -2.93 -0.07 -0.59
C ASP A 113 -2.32 -1.31 -1.28
N THR A 114 -1.32 -1.09 -2.10
CA THR A 114 -0.62 -2.06 -2.92
C THR A 114 0.88 -1.96 -2.70
N LEU A 115 1.56 -3.10 -2.67
CA LEU A 115 3.01 -3.22 -2.77
C LEU A 115 3.35 -4.04 -4.01
N ILE A 116 4.52 -3.81 -4.58
CA ILE A 116 4.97 -4.50 -5.77
C ILE A 116 6.42 -4.97 -5.63
N SER A 117 6.75 -6.02 -6.37
CA SER A 117 8.13 -6.31 -6.76
C SER A 117 8.15 -6.38 -8.28
N ALA A 118 9.04 -5.66 -8.90
CA ALA A 118 9.11 -5.59 -10.35
C ALA A 118 10.55 -5.31 -10.82
N THR A 119 10.84 -5.81 -12.01
CA THR A 119 11.99 -5.42 -12.82
C THR A 119 11.41 -4.90 -14.14
N PHE A 120 11.24 -3.60 -14.30
CA PHE A 120 10.72 -3.07 -15.55
C PHE A 120 11.45 -1.80 -16.02
N ASN A 121 11.45 -1.60 -17.33
CA ASN A 121 11.77 -0.31 -17.91
C ASN A 121 10.46 0.39 -18.29
N LEU A 122 10.29 1.61 -17.77
CA LEU A 122 9.14 2.44 -18.13
C LEU A 122 9.23 2.82 -19.61
N ASP A 123 8.20 2.51 -20.39
CA ASP A 123 8.07 3.01 -21.77
C ASP A 123 7.68 4.50 -21.75
N LYS A 124 8.68 5.37 -21.77
CA LYS A 124 8.49 6.83 -21.75
C LYS A 124 7.95 7.39 -23.07
N GLU A 125 7.90 6.59 -24.13
CA GLU A 125 7.32 7.03 -25.40
C GLU A 125 5.80 6.83 -25.45
N ALA A 126 5.26 5.94 -24.61
CA ALA A 126 3.81 5.82 -24.45
C ALA A 126 3.20 7.09 -23.85
N ASP A 127 1.99 7.48 -24.27
CA ASP A 127 1.25 8.56 -23.61
C ASP A 127 0.95 8.21 -22.14
N SER A 128 0.65 6.93 -21.88
CA SER A 128 0.39 6.42 -20.55
C SER A 128 0.69 4.92 -20.44
N VAL A 129 1.04 4.46 -19.23
CA VAL A 129 1.22 3.05 -18.89
C VAL A 129 0.35 2.70 -17.69
N ILE A 130 -0.41 1.62 -17.78
CA ILE A 130 -1.17 1.06 -16.66
C ILE A 130 -0.50 -0.25 -16.25
N TRP A 131 -0.10 -0.38 -14.98
CA TRP A 131 0.47 -1.64 -14.51
C TRP A 131 -0.63 -2.65 -14.23
N THR A 132 -0.39 -3.88 -14.71
CA THR A 132 -1.35 -4.97 -14.62
C THR A 132 -0.68 -6.25 -14.11
N LYS A 133 -1.50 -7.12 -13.52
CA LYS A 133 -1.12 -8.49 -13.15
C LYS A 133 -2.19 -9.45 -13.60
N LYS A 134 -1.78 -10.60 -14.12
CA LYS A 134 -2.72 -11.70 -14.38
C LYS A 134 -3.24 -12.28 -13.07
N VAL A 135 -4.55 -12.38 -12.96
CA VAL A 135 -5.26 -12.88 -11.77
C VAL A 135 -6.23 -14.00 -12.13
N LYS A 136 -6.57 -14.83 -11.12
CA LYS A 136 -7.56 -15.90 -11.30
C LYS A 136 -9.01 -15.42 -11.21
N ASN A 137 -9.25 -14.34 -10.45
CA ASN A 137 -10.59 -13.81 -10.17
C ASN A 137 -10.66 -12.35 -10.65
N PRO A 138 -10.70 -12.10 -11.98
CA PRO A 138 -10.65 -10.75 -12.54
C PRO A 138 -11.86 -9.89 -12.21
N GLU A 139 -13.01 -10.50 -11.90
CA GLU A 139 -14.26 -9.83 -11.52
C GLU A 139 -14.16 -8.97 -10.25
N ALA A 140 -13.11 -9.19 -9.44
CA ALA A 140 -12.87 -8.40 -8.22
C ALA A 140 -12.18 -7.05 -8.50
N TYR A 141 -11.66 -6.82 -9.71
CA TYR A 141 -10.76 -5.73 -10.05
C TYR A 141 -11.20 -5.00 -11.33
N GLY A 142 -10.60 -3.83 -11.57
CA GLY A 142 -10.58 -3.27 -12.90
C GLY A 142 -9.70 -4.12 -13.82
N VAL A 143 -10.14 -4.39 -15.04
CA VAL A 143 -9.39 -5.19 -16.02
C VAL A 143 -9.22 -4.43 -17.33
N VAL A 144 -8.18 -4.77 -18.09
CA VAL A 144 -7.92 -4.19 -19.41
C VAL A 144 -7.89 -5.24 -20.51
N SER A 145 -8.42 -4.88 -21.69
CA SER A 145 -8.28 -5.64 -22.93
C SER A 145 -7.25 -4.98 -23.83
N LEU A 146 -6.49 -5.79 -24.57
CA LEU A 146 -5.40 -5.36 -25.44
C LEU A 146 -5.70 -5.68 -26.89
N ASN A 147 -5.20 -4.81 -27.80
CA ASN A 147 -5.14 -5.10 -29.23
C ASN A 147 -3.86 -5.91 -29.59
N GLU A 148 -3.69 -6.24 -30.86
CA GLU A 148 -2.52 -6.97 -31.39
C GLU A 148 -1.18 -6.23 -31.19
N LYS A 149 -1.21 -4.91 -30.95
CA LYS A 149 -0.04 -4.07 -30.67
C LYS A 149 0.27 -3.95 -29.18
N HIS A 150 -0.44 -4.71 -28.33
CA HIS A 150 -0.37 -4.61 -26.85
C HIS A 150 -0.77 -3.22 -26.32
N GLU A 151 -1.63 -2.50 -27.02
CA GLU A 151 -2.23 -1.25 -26.57
C GLU A 151 -3.56 -1.56 -25.87
N ILE A 152 -3.86 -0.83 -24.81
CA ILE A 152 -5.12 -0.96 -24.07
C ILE A 152 -6.25 -0.36 -24.91
N ILE A 153 -7.26 -1.16 -25.25
CA ILE A 153 -8.45 -0.74 -26.00
C ILE A 153 -9.70 -0.65 -25.14
N GLU A 154 -9.68 -1.27 -23.97
CA GLU A 154 -10.82 -1.27 -23.07
C GLU A 154 -10.34 -1.35 -21.61
N LEU A 155 -11.06 -0.67 -20.73
CA LEU A 155 -10.88 -0.69 -19.28
C LEU A 155 -12.25 -0.85 -18.62
N VAL A 156 -12.47 -1.96 -17.91
CA VAL A 156 -13.76 -2.29 -17.28
C VAL A 156 -13.56 -2.49 -15.78
N GLU A 157 -14.28 -1.72 -14.97
CA GLU A 157 -14.26 -1.87 -13.51
C GLU A 157 -15.18 -3.01 -13.09
N LYS A 158 -14.64 -4.00 -12.39
CA LYS A 158 -15.35 -5.15 -11.81
C LYS A 158 -16.36 -5.77 -12.80
N PRO A 159 -15.89 -6.35 -13.91
CA PRO A 159 -16.77 -6.88 -14.94
C PRO A 159 -17.66 -7.99 -14.40
N THR A 160 -18.93 -7.98 -14.81
CA THR A 160 -19.88 -9.07 -14.47
C THR A 160 -19.73 -10.29 -15.38
N GLU A 161 -19.12 -10.09 -16.55
CA GLU A 161 -18.74 -11.15 -17.51
C GLU A 161 -17.24 -11.12 -17.72
N PHE A 162 -16.65 -12.25 -18.12
CA PHE A 162 -15.23 -12.33 -18.37
C PHE A 162 -14.82 -11.41 -19.53
N VAL A 163 -13.95 -10.45 -19.27
CA VAL A 163 -13.37 -9.52 -20.24
C VAL A 163 -11.89 -9.87 -20.48
N SER A 164 -11.12 -9.98 -19.40
CA SER A 164 -9.68 -10.24 -19.44
C SER A 164 -9.19 -10.72 -18.07
N ASP A 165 -8.06 -11.42 -18.02
CA ASP A 165 -7.36 -11.78 -16.79
C ASP A 165 -6.34 -10.72 -16.33
N GLN A 166 -6.19 -9.62 -17.07
CA GLN A 166 -5.24 -8.52 -16.81
C GLN A 166 -5.85 -7.50 -15.84
N ALA A 167 -5.68 -7.73 -14.54
CA ALA A 167 -6.15 -6.82 -13.49
C ALA A 167 -5.26 -5.60 -13.36
N VAL A 168 -5.85 -4.42 -13.24
CA VAL A 168 -5.18 -3.16 -12.92
C VAL A 168 -4.78 -3.17 -11.45
N ILE A 169 -3.52 -2.87 -11.17
CA ILE A 169 -2.96 -2.93 -9.80
C ILE A 169 -2.93 -1.59 -9.07
N GLY A 170 -3.51 -0.55 -9.67
CA GLY A 170 -3.57 0.78 -9.04
C GLY A 170 -2.32 1.62 -9.19
N ILE A 171 -1.46 1.33 -10.18
CA ILE A 171 -0.28 2.13 -10.54
C ILE A 171 -0.39 2.54 -12.00
N TYR A 172 -0.19 3.84 -12.26
CA TYR A 172 -0.40 4.48 -13.56
C TYR A 172 0.71 5.49 -13.84
N TYR A 173 1.30 5.44 -15.02
CA TYR A 173 2.18 6.49 -15.50
C TYR A 173 1.46 7.32 -16.57
N PHE A 174 1.66 8.61 -16.51
CA PHE A 174 1.23 9.59 -17.51
C PHE A 174 2.43 10.41 -17.96
N LYS A 175 2.70 10.44 -19.27
CA LYS A 175 3.74 11.30 -19.87
C LYS A 175 3.42 12.77 -19.65
N GLU A 176 2.14 13.13 -19.69
CA GLU A 176 1.62 14.45 -19.35
C GLU A 176 0.32 14.31 -18.54
N VAL A 177 0.44 14.40 -17.22
CA VAL A 177 -0.70 14.20 -16.31
C VAL A 177 -1.73 15.33 -16.37
N ALA A 178 -1.37 16.50 -16.96
CA ALA A 178 -2.33 17.59 -17.17
C ALA A 178 -3.45 17.17 -18.14
N VAL A 179 -3.23 16.21 -19.03
CA VAL A 179 -4.29 15.67 -19.90
C VAL A 179 -5.32 14.93 -19.04
N LEU A 180 -4.87 14.06 -18.10
CA LEU A 180 -5.76 13.41 -17.16
C LEU A 180 -6.53 14.43 -16.30
N LYS A 181 -5.84 15.48 -15.81
CA LYS A 181 -6.47 16.59 -15.06
C LYS A 181 -7.66 17.17 -15.83
N SER A 182 -7.46 17.49 -17.10
CA SER A 182 -8.51 18.08 -17.95
C SER A 182 -9.69 17.14 -18.11
N GLU A 183 -9.44 15.85 -18.31
CA GLU A 183 -10.50 14.85 -18.47
C GLU A 183 -11.24 14.56 -17.16
N LEU A 184 -10.53 14.55 -16.02
CA LEU A 184 -11.18 14.42 -14.71
C LEU A 184 -12.00 15.66 -14.35
N GLN A 185 -11.54 16.87 -14.72
CA GLN A 185 -12.34 18.08 -14.56
C GLN A 185 -13.63 17.99 -15.35
N TYR A 186 -13.55 17.53 -16.61
CA TYR A 186 -14.75 17.30 -17.43
C TYR A 186 -15.72 16.30 -16.77
N VAL A 187 -15.18 15.19 -16.22
CA VAL A 187 -15.99 14.16 -15.52
C VAL A 187 -16.76 14.79 -14.33
N ILE A 188 -16.09 15.65 -13.56
CA ILE A 188 -16.69 16.33 -12.40
C ILE A 188 -17.72 17.37 -12.86
N ASP A 189 -17.39 18.23 -13.83
CA ASP A 189 -18.24 19.31 -14.32
C ASP A 189 -19.55 18.78 -14.94
N HIS A 190 -19.50 17.58 -15.55
CA HIS A 190 -20.65 16.92 -16.18
C HIS A 190 -21.33 15.90 -15.26
N ASN A 191 -20.89 15.81 -13.99
CA ASN A 191 -21.43 14.90 -12.98
C ASN A 191 -21.49 13.43 -13.47
N ILE A 192 -20.41 12.98 -14.13
CA ILE A 192 -20.28 11.59 -14.59
C ILE A 192 -19.88 10.71 -13.39
N ILE A 193 -20.87 10.02 -12.82
CA ILE A 193 -20.72 9.20 -11.61
C ILE A 193 -20.92 7.73 -11.96
N ASN A 194 -19.94 6.89 -11.64
CA ASN A 194 -19.99 5.44 -11.79
C ASN A 194 -19.81 4.76 -10.43
N GLY A 195 -20.74 3.88 -10.06
CA GLY A 195 -20.74 3.24 -8.76
C GLY A 195 -20.89 4.21 -7.57
N GLY A 196 -21.44 5.40 -7.79
CA GLY A 196 -21.60 6.45 -6.76
C GLY A 196 -20.37 7.35 -6.60
N GLU A 197 -19.34 7.24 -7.45
CA GLU A 197 -18.08 7.93 -7.33
C GLU A 197 -17.57 8.51 -8.65
N TYR A 198 -16.76 9.58 -8.61
CA TYR A 198 -15.95 10.05 -9.73
C TYR A 198 -14.69 9.18 -9.81
N GLN A 199 -14.62 8.31 -10.79
CA GLN A 199 -13.52 7.34 -10.92
C GLN A 199 -12.39 7.85 -11.84
N ILE A 200 -11.14 7.49 -11.52
CA ILE A 200 -10.00 7.74 -12.42
C ILE A 200 -10.23 7.08 -13.79
N ASN A 201 -10.86 5.91 -13.81
CA ASN A 201 -11.14 5.14 -15.01
C ASN A 201 -11.98 5.93 -16.04
N ASP A 202 -12.86 6.82 -15.60
CA ASP A 202 -13.67 7.64 -16.50
C ASP A 202 -12.81 8.70 -17.21
N GLY A 203 -11.85 9.31 -16.50
CA GLY A 203 -10.85 10.19 -17.11
C GLY A 203 -9.96 9.44 -18.10
N ILE A 204 -9.50 8.24 -17.76
CA ILE A 204 -8.67 7.39 -18.64
C ILE A 204 -9.43 7.01 -19.91
N LYS A 205 -10.69 6.57 -19.80
CA LYS A 205 -11.53 6.24 -20.97
C LYS A 205 -11.69 7.43 -21.91
N ARG A 206 -11.85 8.64 -21.37
CA ARG A 206 -11.94 9.87 -22.16
C ARG A 206 -10.61 10.18 -22.85
N MET A 207 -9.46 10.00 -22.19
CA MET A 207 -8.15 10.12 -22.81
C MET A 207 -8.01 9.15 -23.98
N MET A 208 -8.40 7.88 -23.80
CA MET A 208 -8.39 6.87 -24.88
C MET A 208 -9.30 7.27 -26.03
N ALA A 209 -10.51 7.77 -25.76
CA ALA A 209 -11.44 8.25 -26.78
C ALA A 209 -10.91 9.48 -27.55
N SER A 210 -10.03 10.28 -26.92
CA SER A 210 -9.33 11.40 -27.59
C SER A 210 -8.07 10.98 -28.36
N GLY A 211 -7.81 9.65 -28.48
CA GLY A 211 -6.71 9.10 -29.25
C GLY A 211 -5.40 8.93 -28.49
N LYS A 212 -5.40 9.07 -27.16
CA LYS A 212 -4.21 8.78 -26.35
C LYS A 212 -3.95 7.28 -26.26
N VAL A 213 -2.69 6.90 -26.43
CA VAL A 213 -2.25 5.49 -26.44
C VAL A 213 -1.85 5.06 -25.04
N PHE A 214 -2.51 4.03 -24.55
CA PHE A 214 -2.22 3.39 -23.28
C PHE A 214 -1.58 2.03 -23.51
N LYS A 215 -0.48 1.75 -22.80
CA LYS A 215 0.17 0.44 -22.79
C LYS A 215 0.11 -0.20 -21.42
N THR A 216 0.37 -1.50 -21.34
CA THR A 216 0.49 -2.19 -20.06
C THR A 216 1.92 -2.26 -19.58
N GLY A 217 2.15 -2.00 -18.30
CA GLY A 217 3.32 -2.44 -17.56
C GLY A 217 3.01 -3.75 -16.81
N THR A 218 4.02 -4.58 -16.59
CA THR A 218 3.88 -5.83 -15.81
C THR A 218 4.69 -5.75 -14.54
N VAL A 219 4.26 -6.48 -13.50
CA VAL A 219 5.01 -6.64 -12.25
C VAL A 219 5.29 -8.12 -11.99
N ASP A 220 6.43 -8.41 -11.37
CA ASP A 220 6.79 -9.78 -10.98
C ASP A 220 5.86 -10.26 -9.87
N GLU A 221 5.66 -9.41 -8.85
CA GLU A 221 4.72 -9.67 -7.76
C GLU A 221 3.84 -8.46 -7.48
N TRP A 222 2.56 -8.75 -7.25
CA TRP A 222 1.58 -7.81 -6.73
C TRP A 222 1.11 -8.29 -5.37
N MET A 223 1.17 -7.42 -4.38
CA MET A 223 0.90 -7.72 -2.99
C MET A 223 -0.15 -6.73 -2.46
N ASP A 224 -1.40 -7.19 -2.39
CA ASP A 224 -2.53 -6.41 -1.85
C ASP A 224 -2.46 -6.37 -0.32
N CYS A 225 -2.92 -5.27 0.27
CA CYS A 225 -3.08 -5.08 1.71
C CYS A 225 -4.55 -4.76 2.06
N GLY A 226 -5.52 -5.28 1.31
CA GLY A 226 -6.93 -4.93 1.41
C GLY A 226 -7.66 -5.39 2.67
N ASN A 227 -7.23 -6.50 3.28
CA ASN A 227 -7.79 -7.08 4.51
C ASN A 227 -6.70 -7.78 5.32
N LYS A 228 -7.04 -8.33 6.49
CA LYS A 228 -6.10 -9.00 7.40
C LYS A 228 -5.33 -10.13 6.72
N GLU A 229 -6.03 -11.03 6.06
CA GLU A 229 -5.46 -12.25 5.48
C GLU A 229 -4.42 -11.94 4.41
N VAL A 230 -4.78 -11.04 3.47
CA VAL A 230 -3.84 -10.64 2.40
C VAL A 230 -2.71 -9.76 2.93
N THR A 231 -2.95 -8.95 3.98
CA THR A 231 -1.88 -8.15 4.61
C THR A 231 -0.84 -9.03 5.29
N ILE A 232 -1.26 -10.10 5.98
CA ILE A 232 -0.33 -11.08 6.58
C ILE A 232 0.43 -11.85 5.48
N ALA A 233 -0.26 -12.24 4.39
CA ALA A 233 0.38 -12.88 3.25
C ALA A 233 1.42 -11.94 2.58
N THR A 234 1.09 -10.67 2.45
CA THR A 234 2.01 -9.63 1.95
C THR A 234 3.21 -9.46 2.89
N ASN A 235 2.98 -9.42 4.21
CA ASN A 235 4.06 -9.35 5.19
C ASN A 235 5.03 -10.54 5.05
N LYS A 236 4.50 -11.75 4.88
CA LYS A 236 5.30 -12.95 4.66
C LYS A 236 6.16 -12.86 3.40
N LYS A 237 5.59 -12.46 2.26
CA LYS A 237 6.32 -12.28 1.00
C LYS A 237 7.40 -11.19 1.13
N MET A 238 7.04 -10.05 1.71
CA MET A 238 7.96 -8.93 1.90
C MET A 238 9.16 -9.32 2.78
N LEU A 239 8.94 -10.02 3.89
CA LEU A 239 10.03 -10.55 4.73
C LEU A 239 10.96 -11.50 3.96
N GLY A 240 10.40 -12.32 3.05
CA GLY A 240 11.19 -13.16 2.15
C GLY A 240 12.10 -12.33 1.24
N PHE A 241 11.55 -11.37 0.50
CA PHE A 241 12.33 -10.49 -0.40
C PHE A 241 13.40 -9.69 0.33
N LEU A 242 13.07 -9.12 1.49
CA LEU A 242 14.03 -8.37 2.29
C LEU A 242 15.19 -9.25 2.79
N LYS A 243 14.91 -10.51 3.15
CA LYS A 243 15.94 -11.47 3.54
C LYS A 243 16.83 -11.89 2.36
N GLU A 244 16.24 -12.14 1.19
CA GLU A 244 16.97 -12.41 -0.05
C GLU A 244 17.86 -11.23 -0.45
N GLY A 245 17.39 -10.00 -0.22
CA GLY A 245 18.14 -8.76 -0.40
C GLY A 245 19.18 -8.49 0.71
N ASN A 246 19.40 -9.41 1.65
CA ASN A 246 20.33 -9.28 2.78
C ASN A 246 20.09 -8.05 3.66
N GLN A 247 18.84 -7.59 3.78
CA GLN A 247 18.50 -6.49 4.68
C GLN A 247 18.55 -6.96 6.15
N GLU A 248 19.07 -6.10 7.03
CA GLU A 248 19.06 -6.35 8.47
C GLU A 248 17.65 -6.07 9.01
N LEU A 249 16.94 -7.11 9.46
CA LEU A 249 15.55 -7.04 9.88
C LEU A 249 15.37 -7.18 11.40
N ILE A 250 16.44 -7.46 12.13
CA ILE A 250 16.43 -7.67 13.58
C ILE A 250 17.21 -6.56 14.23
N SER A 251 16.55 -5.78 15.10
CA SER A 251 17.22 -4.69 15.83
C SER A 251 18.31 -5.24 16.76
N LYS A 252 19.45 -4.56 16.76
CA LYS A 252 20.59 -4.86 17.68
C LYS A 252 20.22 -4.66 19.16
N ASN A 253 19.19 -3.88 19.44
CA ASN A 253 18.72 -3.59 20.80
C ASN A 253 17.64 -4.58 21.27
N THR A 254 17.43 -5.69 20.55
CA THR A 254 16.53 -6.76 20.97
C THR A 254 17.08 -7.48 22.18
N LYS A 255 16.30 -7.55 23.28
CA LYS A 255 16.62 -8.33 24.46
C LYS A 255 15.94 -9.69 24.36
N HIS A 256 16.69 -10.77 24.52
CA HIS A 256 16.10 -12.10 24.52
C HIS A 256 16.74 -12.98 25.62
N GLU A 257 15.88 -13.61 26.41
CA GLU A 257 16.22 -14.56 27.44
C GLU A 257 15.54 -15.90 27.10
N ASN A 258 16.30 -16.98 27.07
CA ASN A 258 15.81 -18.32 26.76
C ASN A 258 14.84 -18.36 25.54
N SER A 259 15.14 -17.56 24.50
CA SER A 259 14.26 -17.36 23.37
C SER A 259 14.95 -17.64 22.04
N LYS A 260 14.18 -18.02 21.02
CA LYS A 260 14.68 -18.33 19.68
C LYS A 260 13.99 -17.44 18.64
N ILE A 261 14.78 -16.84 17.76
CA ILE A 261 14.32 -16.12 16.58
C ILE A 261 14.54 -17.01 15.36
N ILE A 262 13.50 -17.20 14.55
CA ILE A 262 13.54 -17.99 13.32
C ILE A 262 13.25 -17.05 12.14
N GLU A 263 14.27 -16.82 11.32
CA GLU A 263 14.17 -15.97 10.15
C GLU A 263 13.43 -16.63 8.97
N PRO A 264 12.86 -15.83 8.01
CA PRO A 264 12.85 -14.36 8.00
C PRO A 264 11.81 -13.81 8.98
N CYS A 265 12.18 -12.79 9.75
CA CYS A 265 11.27 -12.03 10.59
C CYS A 265 11.79 -10.61 10.80
N PHE A 266 10.88 -9.69 11.10
CA PHE A 266 11.23 -8.33 11.52
C PHE A 266 11.08 -8.19 13.03
N ILE A 267 12.11 -7.69 13.70
CA ILE A 267 12.11 -7.40 15.15
C ILE A 267 12.51 -5.94 15.34
N GLY A 268 11.56 -5.14 15.81
CA GLY A 268 11.75 -3.71 16.06
C GLY A 268 12.65 -3.39 17.26
N GLU A 269 12.95 -2.11 17.41
CA GLU A 269 13.79 -1.62 18.51
C GLU A 269 13.12 -1.83 19.87
N GLY A 270 13.91 -2.15 20.90
CA GLY A 270 13.43 -2.29 22.28
C GLY A 270 12.51 -3.50 22.51
N VAL A 271 12.41 -4.43 21.58
CA VAL A 271 11.65 -5.68 21.76
C VAL A 271 12.34 -6.54 22.82
N THR A 272 11.51 -7.14 23.70
CA THR A 272 11.96 -8.08 24.74
C THR A 272 11.25 -9.43 24.54
N LEU A 273 12.05 -10.49 24.42
CA LEU A 273 11.59 -11.87 24.26
C LEU A 273 12.02 -12.69 25.46
N ILE A 274 11.08 -13.37 26.15
CA ILE A 274 11.34 -14.21 27.32
C ILE A 274 10.69 -15.57 27.09
N ASN A 275 11.44 -16.67 27.21
CA ASN A 275 10.97 -18.05 27.03
C ASN A 275 10.13 -18.24 25.74
N SER A 276 10.51 -17.59 24.65
CA SER A 276 9.61 -17.46 23.48
C SER A 276 10.30 -17.86 22.18
N ILE A 277 9.47 -18.26 21.19
CA ILE A 277 9.91 -18.54 19.83
C ILE A 277 9.19 -17.56 18.89
N VAL A 278 9.96 -16.76 18.13
CA VAL A 278 9.43 -15.80 17.17
C VAL A 278 9.92 -16.10 15.77
N GLY A 279 9.00 -16.18 14.83
CA GLY A 279 9.23 -16.53 13.43
C GLY A 279 8.93 -17.99 13.10
N PRO A 280 9.03 -18.39 11.81
CA PRO A 280 9.34 -17.48 10.70
C PRO A 280 8.16 -16.57 10.33
N PHE A 281 8.44 -15.54 9.54
CA PHE A 281 7.47 -14.63 8.96
C PHE A 281 6.65 -13.81 9.98
N ALA A 282 7.21 -13.56 11.16
CA ALA A 282 6.64 -12.65 12.14
C ALA A 282 7.24 -11.25 12.00
N SER A 283 6.40 -10.22 12.11
CA SER A 283 6.83 -8.83 12.26
C SER A 283 6.43 -8.34 13.64
N ILE A 284 7.41 -7.98 14.47
CA ILE A 284 7.24 -7.50 15.83
C ILE A 284 7.64 -6.03 15.91
N GLY A 285 6.67 -5.16 16.21
CA GLY A 285 6.88 -3.72 16.35
C GLY A 285 7.69 -3.35 17.58
N ALA A 286 8.24 -2.14 17.56
CA ALA A 286 9.12 -1.63 18.61
C ALA A 286 8.47 -1.65 20.01
N ASN A 287 9.30 -1.76 21.06
CA ASN A 287 8.91 -1.72 22.48
C ASN A 287 7.84 -2.77 22.85
N THR A 288 7.82 -3.91 22.15
CA THR A 288 6.89 -5.02 22.41
C THR A 288 7.55 -6.07 23.28
N THR A 289 6.78 -6.62 24.22
CA THR A 289 7.21 -7.71 25.12
C THR A 289 6.46 -8.99 24.76
N ILE A 290 7.21 -10.08 24.57
CA ILE A 290 6.66 -11.42 24.27
C ILE A 290 7.22 -12.39 25.30
N GLU A 291 6.33 -13.07 26.05
CA GLU A 291 6.68 -13.97 27.15
C GLU A 291 5.93 -15.29 27.03
N ASP A 292 6.62 -16.41 27.28
CA ASP A 292 6.06 -17.77 27.26
C ASP A 292 5.20 -18.06 26.03
N SER A 293 5.67 -17.63 24.83
CA SER A 293 4.85 -17.57 23.62
C SER A 293 5.57 -18.08 22.39
N THR A 294 4.78 -18.59 21.43
CA THR A 294 5.24 -18.90 20.06
C THR A 294 4.48 -18.02 19.08
N ILE A 295 5.19 -17.27 18.23
CA ILE A 295 4.58 -16.37 17.25
C ILE A 295 5.19 -16.60 15.89
N LYS A 296 4.39 -16.97 14.90
CA LYS A 296 4.81 -17.12 13.49
C LYS A 296 3.77 -16.52 12.56
N ASN A 297 4.18 -16.19 11.34
CA ASN A 297 3.31 -15.72 10.26
C ASN A 297 2.30 -14.65 10.74
N SER A 298 2.77 -13.65 11.51
CA SER A 298 1.90 -12.70 12.21
C SER A 298 2.48 -11.30 12.21
N ILE A 299 1.61 -10.31 12.40
CA ILE A 299 1.98 -8.90 12.56
C ILE A 299 1.58 -8.46 13.97
N ILE A 300 2.55 -8.13 14.80
CA ILE A 300 2.35 -7.55 16.12
C ILE A 300 2.88 -6.10 16.06
N GLN A 301 2.03 -5.14 16.37
CA GLN A 301 2.41 -3.73 16.31
C GLN A 301 3.11 -3.28 17.59
N THR A 302 3.41 -1.99 17.70
CA THR A 302 4.30 -1.43 18.72
C THR A 302 3.68 -1.42 20.12
N HIS A 303 4.54 -1.39 21.17
CA HIS A 303 4.14 -1.22 22.58
C HIS A 303 3.13 -2.28 23.06
N THR A 304 3.19 -3.48 22.52
CA THR A 304 2.25 -4.57 22.77
C THR A 304 2.84 -5.58 23.76
N THR A 305 1.99 -6.19 24.57
CA THR A 305 2.39 -7.27 25.50
C THR A 305 1.66 -8.54 25.15
N ILE A 306 2.42 -9.61 24.84
CA ILE A 306 1.91 -10.94 24.51
C ILE A 306 2.41 -11.93 25.55
N LYS A 307 1.52 -12.70 26.16
CA LYS A 307 1.87 -13.75 27.13
C LYS A 307 1.09 -15.03 26.89
N ASN A 308 1.73 -16.17 27.18
CA ASN A 308 1.11 -17.52 27.15
C ASN A 308 0.37 -17.82 25.84
N ALA A 309 0.92 -17.38 24.70
CA ALA A 309 0.26 -17.42 23.41
C ALA A 309 0.94 -18.37 22.42
N ASP A 310 0.12 -18.97 21.53
CA ASP A 310 0.59 -19.69 20.32
C ASP A 310 -0.12 -19.08 19.13
N LEU A 311 0.53 -18.10 18.48
CA LEU A 311 -0.06 -17.28 17.41
C LEU A 311 0.45 -17.69 16.04
N ASP A 312 -0.48 -17.98 15.14
CA ASP A 312 -0.26 -18.17 13.71
C ASP A 312 -1.35 -17.45 12.94
N ASN A 313 -0.96 -16.68 11.92
CA ASN A 313 -1.88 -15.86 11.13
C ASN A 313 -2.65 -14.82 11.98
N ALA A 314 -1.95 -14.21 12.95
CA ALA A 314 -2.52 -13.20 13.84
C ALA A 314 -2.11 -11.78 13.43
N MET A 315 -2.98 -10.83 13.75
CA MET A 315 -2.69 -9.40 13.64
C MET A 315 -3.14 -8.70 14.92
N ILE A 316 -2.19 -8.05 15.61
CA ILE A 316 -2.41 -7.39 16.91
C ILE A 316 -1.93 -5.95 16.81
N GLY A 317 -2.80 -5.02 17.20
CA GLY A 317 -2.59 -3.58 17.12
C GLY A 317 -1.62 -3.03 18.16
N ASN A 318 -1.39 -1.72 18.12
CA ASN A 318 -0.52 -1.01 19.06
C ASN A 318 -1.09 -0.99 20.46
N HIS A 319 -0.23 -0.98 21.48
CA HIS A 319 -0.60 -0.88 22.89
C HIS A 319 -1.60 -1.94 23.36
N ALA A 320 -1.67 -3.07 22.66
CA ALA A 320 -2.55 -4.16 23.02
C ALA A 320 -1.94 -5.06 24.10
N ILE A 321 -2.79 -5.67 24.90
CA ILE A 321 -2.40 -6.69 25.88
C ILE A 321 -3.15 -7.98 25.54
N PHE A 322 -2.39 -9.03 25.25
CA PHE A 322 -2.91 -10.33 24.93
C PHE A 322 -2.32 -11.40 25.86
N ASN A 323 -3.17 -12.13 26.55
CA ASN A 323 -2.77 -13.25 27.40
C ASN A 323 -3.77 -14.41 27.20
N GLY A 324 -3.35 -15.48 26.56
CA GLY A 324 -4.23 -16.62 26.32
C GLY A 324 -3.78 -17.52 25.18
N LYS A 325 -4.46 -18.66 25.01
CA LYS A 325 -4.10 -19.72 24.07
C LYS A 325 -5.01 -19.73 22.82
N PHE A 326 -5.10 -18.59 22.13
CA PHE A 326 -5.77 -18.50 20.84
C PHE A 326 -4.72 -18.47 19.72
N THR A 327 -4.99 -19.15 18.61
CA THR A 327 -4.01 -19.26 17.52
C THR A 327 -4.17 -18.16 16.48
N ASN A 328 -5.41 -17.88 16.08
CA ASN A 328 -5.72 -16.90 15.04
C ASN A 328 -6.51 -15.74 15.64
N VAL A 329 -5.88 -14.59 15.75
CA VAL A 329 -6.44 -13.40 16.43
C VAL A 329 -6.36 -12.17 15.55
N SER A 330 -7.38 -11.32 15.67
CA SER A 330 -7.39 -9.96 15.12
C SER A 330 -7.78 -9.00 16.24
N LEU A 331 -6.82 -8.27 16.79
CA LEU A 331 -6.99 -7.41 17.96
C LEU A 331 -6.51 -6.01 17.61
N GLY A 332 -7.40 -5.02 17.74
CA GLY A 332 -7.09 -3.61 17.46
C GLY A 332 -6.19 -2.97 18.51
N ASP A 333 -5.86 -1.70 18.29
CA ASP A 333 -5.06 -0.90 19.21
C ASP A 333 -5.74 -0.75 20.57
N TYR A 334 -4.93 -0.66 21.63
CA TYR A 334 -5.36 -0.49 23.03
C TYR A 334 -6.29 -1.58 23.58
N SER A 335 -6.45 -2.70 22.86
CA SER A 335 -7.31 -3.80 23.29
C SER A 335 -6.61 -4.69 24.32
N THR A 336 -7.40 -5.27 25.22
CA THR A 336 -6.93 -6.24 26.22
C THR A 336 -7.75 -7.51 26.11
N LEU A 337 -7.06 -8.65 26.00
CA LEU A 337 -7.64 -9.99 26.07
C LEU A 337 -6.84 -10.80 27.12
N LYS A 338 -7.53 -11.30 28.15
CA LYS A 338 -6.94 -12.06 29.27
C LYS A 338 -7.63 -13.40 29.43
#